data_a81c7145dc9e9dfd542b355ce2f4e139
#
_entry.id   a81c7145dc9e9dfd542b355ce2f4e139
#
_cell.length_a   1.000
_cell.length_b   1.000
_cell.length_c   1.000
_cell.angle_alpha   90.00
_cell.angle_beta   90.00
_cell.angle_gamma   90.00
#
_symmetry.space_group_name_H-M   'P 1'
#
loop_
_entity.id
_entity.type
_entity.pdbx_description
1 polymer ?
#
loop_
_entity_poly.entity_id
_entity_poly.type
_entity_poly.pdbx_seq_one_letter_code
_entity_poly.pdbx_strand_id
1 'polypeptide(L)'
;MRKPRIYCPKLSAPRYQSTNIKQIHHLAKVLRLKPNDPVELFDGQGSLANGTIQELSKARISFHVDDILHMQNPYQKFYQAIIPYIKKENLIFSLQKLVELGVNSILMYIPDHLDQSLAKKDLSKLNIRLEDAMISACEQSGCNHIPSINYFNGLEQCLQSFKINAVSEGLFVLDTIANQCIKEHEILNLNSITIVTGPESGYSETEREIMHNLGLSPLKIGHYILLSLIHI
;
A
#
# COMPACT_ATOMS: atom_id res chain seq x y z
N MET A 1 -24.36 -1.95 13.13
CA MET A 1 -23.17 -1.10 13.11
C MET A 1 -21.96 -2.00 12.80
N ARG A 2 -21.04 -1.61 11.92
CA ARG A 2 -19.84 -2.41 11.61
C ARG A 2 -18.95 -2.46 12.86
N LYS A 3 -18.41 -3.64 13.22
CA LYS A 3 -17.46 -3.77 14.32
C LYS A 3 -16.18 -2.98 14.00
N PRO A 4 -15.57 -2.28 14.97
CA PRO A 4 -14.26 -1.67 14.77
C PRO A 4 -13.22 -2.73 14.43
N ARG A 5 -12.41 -2.47 13.40
CA ARG A 5 -11.30 -3.33 13.00
C ARG A 5 -10.01 -2.83 13.61
N ILE A 6 -9.19 -3.73 14.09
CA ILE A 6 -7.97 -3.41 14.84
C ILE A 6 -6.80 -4.24 14.32
N TYR A 7 -5.75 -3.57 13.89
CA TYR A 7 -4.51 -4.22 13.48
C TYR A 7 -3.75 -4.79 14.69
N CYS A 8 -3.46 -6.08 14.63
CA CYS A 8 -2.81 -6.86 15.67
C CYS A 8 -1.67 -7.69 15.09
N PRO A 9 -0.45 -7.12 14.90
CA PRO A 9 0.67 -7.90 14.39
C PRO A 9 0.93 -9.11 15.30
N LYS A 10 1.12 -10.28 14.70
CA LYS A 10 1.27 -11.56 15.44
C LYS A 10 0.02 -11.92 16.27
N LEU A 11 -1.17 -11.73 15.67
CA LEU A 11 -2.45 -12.10 16.28
C LEU A 11 -2.40 -13.53 16.82
N SER A 12 -2.86 -13.73 18.05
CA SER A 12 -2.87 -15.04 18.74
C SER A 12 -4.14 -15.20 19.57
N ALA A 13 -4.68 -16.42 19.59
CA ALA A 13 -5.78 -16.82 20.45
C ALA A 13 -5.25 -17.59 21.66
N PRO A 14 -5.96 -17.60 22.79
CA PRO A 14 -7.24 -16.94 23.06
C PRO A 14 -7.10 -15.49 23.53
N ARG A 15 -5.89 -14.94 23.51
CA ARG A 15 -5.61 -13.60 24.02
C ARG A 15 -4.58 -12.88 23.16
N TYR A 16 -4.85 -11.59 22.91
CA TYR A 16 -3.89 -10.66 22.33
C TYR A 16 -3.75 -9.40 23.21
N GLN A 17 -2.55 -8.83 23.24
CA GLN A 17 -2.25 -7.65 24.05
C GLN A 17 -1.37 -6.69 23.28
N SER A 18 -1.68 -5.38 23.34
CA SER A 18 -0.90 -4.32 22.74
C SER A 18 -0.55 -3.25 23.77
N THR A 19 0.67 -2.72 23.64
CA THR A 19 1.18 -1.56 24.40
C THR A 19 1.40 -0.35 23.49
N ASN A 20 0.92 -0.40 22.23
CA ASN A 20 1.04 0.69 21.29
C ASN A 20 0.17 1.88 21.74
N ILE A 21 0.82 2.92 22.24
CA ILE A 21 0.16 4.10 22.81
C ILE A 21 -0.73 4.83 21.79
N LYS A 22 -0.28 4.91 20.51
CA LYS A 22 -1.09 5.53 19.44
C LYS A 22 -2.40 4.76 19.23
N GLN A 23 -2.32 3.43 19.16
CA GLN A 23 -3.48 2.55 19.00
C GLN A 23 -4.41 2.66 20.20
N ILE A 24 -3.88 2.59 21.42
CA ILE A 24 -4.66 2.72 22.68
C ILE A 24 -5.40 4.05 22.69
N HIS A 25 -4.70 5.16 22.37
CA HIS A 25 -5.32 6.48 22.32
C HIS A 25 -6.44 6.54 21.26
N HIS A 26 -6.22 5.99 20.06
CA HIS A 26 -7.22 5.95 19.00
C HIS A 26 -8.47 5.18 19.45
N LEU A 27 -8.31 3.99 20.01
CA LEU A 27 -9.41 3.14 20.44
C LEU A 27 -10.21 3.78 21.60
N ALA A 28 -9.51 4.37 22.57
CA ALA A 28 -10.15 4.95 23.75
C ALA A 28 -10.76 6.34 23.50
N LYS A 29 -10.11 7.20 22.73
CA LYS A 29 -10.51 8.61 22.59
C LYS A 29 -11.27 8.90 21.30
N VAL A 30 -10.87 8.30 20.19
CA VAL A 30 -11.52 8.51 18.88
C VAL A 30 -12.72 7.58 18.74
N LEU A 31 -12.50 6.27 18.89
CA LEU A 31 -13.56 5.27 18.75
C LEU A 31 -14.40 5.12 20.04
N ARG A 32 -13.89 5.61 21.19
CA ARG A 32 -14.55 5.59 22.50
C ARG A 32 -14.99 4.20 22.95
N LEU A 33 -14.18 3.20 22.63
CA LEU A 33 -14.43 1.81 22.98
C LEU A 33 -14.25 1.59 24.50
N LYS A 34 -14.93 0.57 24.99
CA LYS A 34 -14.96 0.18 26.40
C LYS A 34 -14.68 -1.33 26.54
N PRO A 35 -14.31 -1.80 27.74
CA PRO A 35 -14.32 -3.23 28.04
C PRO A 35 -15.67 -3.87 27.66
N ASN A 36 -15.61 -5.09 27.12
CA ASN A 36 -16.69 -5.90 26.53
C ASN A 36 -17.21 -5.41 25.16
N ASP A 37 -16.69 -4.32 24.59
CA ASP A 37 -17.08 -3.95 23.22
C ASP A 37 -16.54 -5.00 22.21
N PRO A 38 -17.37 -5.43 21.25
CA PRO A 38 -16.96 -6.37 20.22
C PRO A 38 -16.09 -5.70 19.17
N VAL A 39 -15.04 -6.38 18.74
CA VAL A 39 -14.07 -5.93 17.76
C VAL A 39 -13.77 -7.02 16.74
N GLU A 40 -13.21 -6.64 15.62
CA GLU A 40 -12.59 -7.54 14.65
C GLU A 40 -11.08 -7.29 14.64
N LEU A 41 -10.29 -8.36 14.77
CA LEU A 41 -8.84 -8.30 14.90
C LEU A 41 -8.22 -8.92 13.65
N PHE A 42 -7.18 -8.30 13.08
CA PHE A 42 -6.48 -8.85 11.91
C PHE A 42 -4.97 -8.59 12.00
N ASP A 43 -4.15 -9.47 11.40
CA ASP A 43 -2.69 -9.39 11.46
C ASP A 43 -2.02 -8.74 10.25
N GLY A 44 -2.80 -8.41 9.21
CA GLY A 44 -2.27 -7.88 7.95
C GLY A 44 -1.63 -8.95 7.04
N GLN A 45 -1.71 -10.23 7.40
CA GLN A 45 -1.17 -11.37 6.65
C GLN A 45 -2.26 -12.40 6.32
N GLY A 46 -3.54 -11.99 6.43
CA GLY A 46 -4.69 -12.84 6.14
C GLY A 46 -5.35 -13.45 7.37
N SER A 47 -4.76 -13.37 8.57
CA SER A 47 -5.43 -13.84 9.78
C SER A 47 -6.46 -12.84 10.27
N LEU A 48 -7.62 -13.34 10.63
CA LEU A 48 -8.79 -12.60 11.09
C LEU A 48 -9.45 -13.33 12.25
N ALA A 49 -9.86 -12.61 13.28
CA ALA A 49 -10.65 -13.12 14.39
C ALA A 49 -11.67 -12.12 14.88
N ASN A 50 -12.80 -12.60 15.39
CA ASN A 50 -13.62 -11.79 16.27
C ASN A 50 -13.01 -11.77 17.67
N GLY A 51 -13.37 -10.76 18.45
CA GLY A 51 -12.94 -10.69 19.83
C GLY A 51 -13.68 -9.62 20.61
N THR A 52 -13.34 -9.48 21.88
CA THR A 52 -13.87 -8.47 22.78
C THR A 52 -12.74 -7.82 23.57
N ILE A 53 -12.88 -6.54 23.86
CA ILE A 53 -11.94 -5.81 24.73
C ILE A 53 -12.08 -6.35 26.15
N GLN A 54 -11.00 -6.90 26.72
CA GLN A 54 -10.96 -7.30 28.11
C GLN A 54 -10.53 -6.17 29.04
N GLU A 55 -9.47 -5.45 28.65
CA GLU A 55 -8.92 -4.36 29.42
C GLU A 55 -8.52 -3.21 28.48
N LEU A 56 -8.82 -1.99 28.89
CA LEU A 56 -8.39 -0.78 28.17
C LEU A 56 -7.90 0.23 29.22
N SER A 57 -6.60 0.41 29.30
CA SER A 57 -5.93 1.37 30.18
C SER A 57 -5.08 2.35 29.35
N LYS A 58 -4.45 3.33 30.00
CA LYS A 58 -3.56 4.28 29.31
C LYS A 58 -2.28 3.64 28.76
N ALA A 59 -1.86 2.50 29.32
CA ALA A 59 -0.59 1.84 29.01
C ALA A 59 -0.76 0.54 28.22
N ARG A 60 -1.95 -0.06 28.24
CA ARG A 60 -2.18 -1.40 27.72
C ARG A 60 -3.63 -1.58 27.28
N ILE A 61 -3.80 -2.33 26.20
CA ILE A 61 -5.09 -2.90 25.81
C ILE A 61 -4.94 -4.42 25.65
N SER A 62 -5.94 -5.16 26.12
CA SER A 62 -6.00 -6.60 25.91
C SER A 62 -7.36 -7.03 25.35
N PHE A 63 -7.33 -8.08 24.55
CA PHE A 63 -8.49 -8.64 23.88
C PHE A 63 -8.62 -10.13 24.24
N HIS A 64 -9.84 -10.57 24.43
CA HIS A 64 -10.19 -11.97 24.19
C HIS A 64 -10.29 -12.16 22.69
N VAL A 65 -9.74 -13.24 22.17
CA VAL A 65 -9.66 -13.56 20.75
C VAL A 65 -10.35 -14.89 20.53
N ASP A 66 -11.35 -14.90 19.68
CA ASP A 66 -12.04 -16.11 19.24
C ASP A 66 -11.13 -16.92 18.30
N ASP A 67 -11.68 -17.92 17.63
CA ASP A 67 -10.94 -18.72 16.65
C ASP A 67 -10.40 -17.84 15.51
N ILE A 68 -9.13 -18.06 15.18
CA ILE A 68 -8.46 -17.35 14.09
C ILE A 68 -8.78 -18.03 12.76
N LEU A 69 -9.31 -17.27 11.83
CA LEU A 69 -9.55 -17.67 10.45
C LEU A 69 -8.42 -17.15 9.56
N HIS A 70 -7.97 -17.96 8.61
CA HIS A 70 -7.02 -17.53 7.59
C HIS A 70 -7.76 -17.26 6.28
N MET A 71 -7.78 -15.99 5.90
CA MET A 71 -8.41 -15.51 4.67
C MET A 71 -7.38 -15.45 3.56
N GLN A 72 -7.65 -16.12 2.45
CA GLN A 72 -6.82 -15.98 1.26
C GLN A 72 -7.02 -14.60 0.63
N ASN A 73 -6.01 -14.12 -0.10
CA ASN A 73 -6.18 -12.92 -0.91
C ASN A 73 -7.29 -13.18 -1.95
N PRO A 74 -8.33 -12.34 -2.05
CA PRO A 74 -9.40 -12.53 -3.00
C PRO A 74 -8.95 -12.40 -4.46
N TYR A 75 -7.81 -11.78 -4.71
CA TYR A 75 -7.26 -11.60 -6.04
C TYR A 75 -6.28 -12.73 -6.39
N GLN A 76 -6.50 -13.36 -7.55
CA GLN A 76 -5.64 -14.43 -8.04
C GLN A 76 -4.32 -13.92 -8.62
N LYS A 77 -4.31 -12.67 -9.11
CA LYS A 77 -3.15 -12.03 -9.71
C LYS A 77 -2.34 -11.27 -8.67
N PHE A 78 -1.04 -11.20 -8.86
CA PHE A 78 -0.16 -10.36 -8.07
C PHE A 78 -0.09 -8.95 -8.66
N TYR A 79 -0.50 -7.95 -7.90
CA TYR A 79 -0.46 -6.54 -8.29
C TYR A 79 0.64 -5.81 -7.55
N GLN A 80 1.51 -5.13 -8.31
CA GLN A 80 2.59 -4.32 -7.78
C GLN A 80 2.52 -2.90 -8.34
N ALA A 81 2.74 -1.91 -7.49
CA ALA A 81 2.84 -0.51 -7.88
C ALA A 81 4.24 0.03 -7.59
N ILE A 82 4.87 0.66 -8.57
CA ILE A 82 6.10 1.41 -8.43
C ILE A 82 5.74 2.89 -8.49
N ILE A 83 5.89 3.59 -7.37
CA ILE A 83 5.43 4.97 -7.23
C ILE A 83 6.56 5.89 -6.75
N PRO A 84 6.66 7.12 -7.27
CA PRO A 84 7.65 8.08 -6.82
C PRO A 84 7.29 8.71 -5.48
N TYR A 85 8.28 9.24 -4.77
CA TYR A 85 8.00 10.21 -3.73
C TYR A 85 7.44 11.50 -4.35
N ILE A 86 6.23 11.84 -3.96
CA ILE A 86 5.49 13.05 -4.34
C ILE A 86 5.03 13.78 -3.08
N LYS A 87 4.29 14.88 -3.22
CA LYS A 87 3.74 15.60 -2.06
C LYS A 87 3.04 14.65 -1.08
N LYS A 88 3.31 14.85 0.21
CA LYS A 88 2.91 13.93 1.28
C LYS A 88 1.41 13.58 1.26
N GLU A 89 0.56 14.59 1.08
CA GLU A 89 -0.90 14.41 1.11
C GLU A 89 -1.36 13.51 -0.04
N ASN A 90 -0.79 13.73 -1.22
CA ASN A 90 -1.05 12.95 -2.41
C ASN A 90 -0.55 11.52 -2.24
N LEU A 91 0.63 11.36 -1.66
CA LEU A 91 1.23 10.05 -1.41
C LEU A 91 0.40 9.21 -0.43
N ILE A 92 -0.06 9.81 0.68
CA ILE A 92 -0.95 9.14 1.64
C ILE A 92 -2.24 8.69 0.95
N PHE A 93 -2.84 9.57 0.15
CA PHE A 93 -4.05 9.23 -0.60
C PHE A 93 -3.83 8.07 -1.58
N SER A 94 -2.73 8.11 -2.35
CA SER A 94 -2.38 7.02 -3.28
C SER A 94 -2.23 5.69 -2.57
N LEU A 95 -1.49 5.65 -1.46
CA LEU A 95 -1.28 4.42 -0.70
C LEU A 95 -2.60 3.88 -0.13
N GLN A 96 -3.48 4.74 0.36
CA GLN A 96 -4.80 4.32 0.81
C GLN A 96 -5.59 3.66 -0.32
N LYS A 97 -5.59 4.25 -1.52
CA LYS A 97 -6.30 3.68 -2.68
C LYS A 97 -5.66 2.39 -3.18
N LEU A 98 -4.34 2.27 -3.19
CA LEU A 98 -3.65 1.02 -3.52
C LEU A 98 -4.04 -0.12 -2.56
N VAL A 99 -4.13 0.16 -1.26
CA VAL A 99 -4.62 -0.82 -0.27
C VAL A 99 -6.07 -1.20 -0.52
N GLU A 100 -6.95 -0.22 -0.76
CA GLU A 100 -8.37 -0.46 -1.05
C GLU A 100 -8.57 -1.29 -2.33
N LEU A 101 -7.71 -1.11 -3.33
CA LEU A 101 -7.70 -1.87 -4.59
C LEU A 101 -7.05 -3.25 -4.47
N GLY A 102 -6.43 -3.57 -3.32
CA GLY A 102 -5.85 -4.88 -3.06
C GLY A 102 -4.49 -5.12 -3.68
N VAL A 103 -3.68 -4.07 -3.89
CA VAL A 103 -2.29 -4.20 -4.35
C VAL A 103 -1.49 -5.01 -3.34
N ASN A 104 -0.62 -5.91 -3.81
CA ASN A 104 0.16 -6.81 -2.97
C ASN A 104 1.51 -6.21 -2.54
N SER A 105 2.10 -5.38 -3.41
CA SER A 105 3.43 -4.82 -3.20
C SER A 105 3.53 -3.39 -3.72
N ILE A 106 4.21 -2.55 -2.96
CA ILE A 106 4.47 -1.16 -3.30
C ILE A 106 5.97 -0.92 -3.23
N LEU A 107 6.54 -0.45 -4.33
CA LEU A 107 7.95 -0.05 -4.40
C LEU A 107 7.99 1.46 -4.57
N MET A 108 8.60 2.13 -3.62
CA MET A 108 8.74 3.58 -3.64
C MET A 108 10.14 3.99 -4.05
N TYR A 109 10.26 4.93 -4.98
CA TYR A 109 11.56 5.45 -5.40
C TYR A 109 11.64 6.97 -5.29
N ILE A 110 12.85 7.48 -5.07
CA ILE A 110 13.13 8.91 -5.12
C ILE A 110 13.30 9.30 -6.59
N PRO A 111 12.41 10.13 -7.17
CA PRO A 111 12.54 10.55 -8.56
C PRO A 111 13.62 11.61 -8.70
N ASP A 112 14.23 11.72 -9.89
CA ASP A 112 15.22 12.77 -10.21
C ASP A 112 14.63 14.17 -9.98
N HIS A 113 13.35 14.37 -10.33
CA HIS A 113 12.61 15.61 -10.09
C HIS A 113 11.82 15.55 -8.78
N LEU A 114 12.51 15.29 -7.66
CA LEU A 114 11.87 15.28 -6.34
C LEU A 114 11.29 16.65 -5.98
N ASP A 115 10.05 16.65 -5.48
CA ASP A 115 9.39 17.87 -4.98
C ASP A 115 10.26 18.55 -3.88
N GLN A 116 10.47 19.86 -4.03
CA GLN A 116 11.33 20.63 -3.13
C GLN A 116 10.87 20.57 -1.66
N SER A 117 9.59 20.38 -1.43
CA SER A 117 9.04 20.23 -0.08
C SER A 117 9.52 18.96 0.63
N LEU A 118 9.99 17.95 -0.13
CA LEU A 118 10.55 16.69 0.37
C LEU A 118 12.07 16.66 0.36
N ALA A 119 12.73 17.40 -0.53
CA ALA A 119 14.18 17.34 -0.74
C ALA A 119 15.03 17.60 0.53
N LYS A 120 14.46 18.35 1.49
CA LYS A 120 15.14 18.69 2.77
C LYS A 120 14.57 17.92 3.97
N LYS A 121 13.64 16.98 3.74
CA LYS A 121 12.99 16.23 4.81
C LYS A 121 13.63 14.86 5.03
N ASP A 122 13.61 14.44 6.27
CA ASP A 122 13.92 13.07 6.63
C ASP A 122 12.77 12.15 6.16
N LEU A 123 12.99 11.45 5.06
CA LEU A 123 12.00 10.55 4.45
C LEU A 123 11.66 9.37 5.36
N SER A 124 12.55 8.99 6.31
CA SER A 124 12.26 7.88 7.23
C SER A 124 11.04 8.17 8.11
N LYS A 125 10.87 9.41 8.53
CA LYS A 125 9.68 9.85 9.30
C LYS A 125 8.42 9.87 8.44
N LEU A 126 8.56 10.14 7.15
CA LEU A 126 7.45 10.05 6.22
C LEU A 126 7.05 8.58 6.02
N ASN A 127 8.02 7.68 5.83
CA ASN A 127 7.77 6.25 5.63
C ASN A 127 6.93 5.64 6.76
N ILE A 128 7.25 5.95 8.03
CA ILE A 128 6.44 5.51 9.18
C ILE A 128 4.98 5.97 9.06
N ARG A 129 4.75 7.20 8.59
CA ARG A 129 3.38 7.73 8.41
C ARG A 129 2.65 7.07 7.25
N LEU A 130 3.38 6.66 6.20
CA LEU A 130 2.83 5.93 5.07
C LEU A 130 2.39 4.53 5.49
N GLU A 131 3.20 3.84 6.29
CA GLU A 131 2.83 2.54 6.87
C GLU A 131 1.62 2.65 7.82
N ASP A 132 1.57 3.67 8.70
CA ASP A 132 0.40 3.96 9.53
C ASP A 132 -0.87 4.19 8.66
N ALA A 133 -0.74 4.90 7.52
CA ALA A 133 -1.85 5.15 6.60
C ALA A 133 -2.35 3.88 5.90
N MET A 134 -1.45 2.97 5.52
CA MET A 134 -1.81 1.67 4.93
C MET A 134 -2.56 0.79 5.93
N ILE A 135 -2.10 0.74 7.20
CA ILE A 135 -2.81 0.04 8.27
C ILE A 135 -4.22 0.61 8.43
N SER A 136 -4.34 1.93 8.51
CA SER A 136 -5.64 2.60 8.64
C SER A 136 -6.57 2.32 7.45
N ALA A 137 -6.02 2.25 6.23
CA ALA A 137 -6.78 1.87 5.04
C ALA A 137 -7.30 0.43 5.12
N CYS A 138 -6.50 -0.52 5.62
CA CYS A 138 -6.94 -1.90 5.88
C CYS A 138 -8.07 -1.95 6.93
N GLU A 139 -7.96 -1.17 8.00
CA GLU A 139 -9.00 -1.08 9.03
C GLU A 139 -10.33 -0.57 8.44
N GLN A 140 -10.28 0.39 7.51
CA GLN A 140 -11.47 0.98 6.89
C GLN A 140 -12.05 0.14 5.74
N SER A 141 -11.20 -0.37 4.85
CA SER A 141 -11.64 -1.12 3.66
C SER A 141 -12.12 -2.53 3.98
N GLY A 142 -11.57 -3.14 5.02
CA GLY A 142 -11.77 -4.56 5.33
C GLY A 142 -10.72 -5.47 4.71
N CYS A 143 -9.67 -4.91 4.11
CA CYS A 143 -8.54 -5.68 3.61
C CYS A 143 -7.81 -6.38 4.78
N ASN A 144 -7.51 -7.69 4.62
CA ASN A 144 -6.79 -8.47 5.61
C ASN A 144 -5.30 -8.62 5.30
N HIS A 145 -4.88 -8.10 4.13
CA HIS A 145 -3.50 -8.19 3.67
C HIS A 145 -2.94 -6.78 3.49
N ILE A 146 -1.99 -6.39 4.35
CA ILE A 146 -1.27 -5.14 4.19
C ILE A 146 -0.23 -5.33 3.08
N PRO A 147 -0.20 -4.50 2.03
CA PRO A 147 0.83 -4.58 1.01
C PRO A 147 2.23 -4.49 1.60
N SER A 148 3.17 -5.26 1.05
CA SER A 148 4.59 -5.00 1.34
C SER A 148 5.00 -3.64 0.78
N ILE A 149 5.87 -2.91 1.48
CA ILE A 149 6.41 -1.65 1.01
C ILE A 149 7.94 -1.67 1.09
N ASN A 150 8.61 -1.24 0.02
CA ASN A 150 10.06 -1.13 -0.06
C ASN A 150 10.44 0.24 -0.61
N TYR A 151 11.60 0.76 -0.19
CA TYR A 151 12.06 2.11 -0.49
C TYR A 151 13.39 2.08 -1.22
N PHE A 152 13.52 2.85 -2.30
CA PHE A 152 14.68 2.89 -3.18
C PHE A 152 15.17 4.31 -3.41
N ASN A 153 16.48 4.48 -3.60
CA ASN A 153 17.10 5.78 -3.82
C ASN A 153 16.92 6.32 -5.25
N GLY A 154 16.37 5.52 -6.16
CA GLY A 154 16.09 5.93 -7.53
C GLY A 154 15.32 4.86 -8.30
N LEU A 155 14.80 5.26 -9.47
CA LEU A 155 14.01 4.37 -10.34
C LEU A 155 14.84 3.18 -10.84
N GLU A 156 16.10 3.40 -11.20
CA GLU A 156 16.98 2.33 -11.69
C GLU A 156 17.16 1.24 -10.65
N GLN A 157 17.51 1.59 -9.42
CA GLN A 157 17.67 0.65 -8.31
C GLN A 157 16.37 -0.13 -8.06
N CYS A 158 15.24 0.56 -8.14
CA CYS A 158 13.93 -0.06 -7.99
C CYS A 158 13.68 -1.10 -9.09
N LEU A 159 13.88 -0.76 -10.35
CA LEU A 159 13.67 -1.66 -11.49
C LEU A 159 14.64 -2.84 -11.50
N GLN A 160 15.86 -2.67 -11.03
CA GLN A 160 16.85 -3.75 -10.89
C GLN A 160 16.57 -4.69 -9.72
N SER A 161 15.72 -4.29 -8.76
CA SER A 161 15.44 -5.09 -7.55
C SER A 161 14.63 -6.36 -7.81
N PHE A 162 13.99 -6.48 -8.94
CA PHE A 162 13.20 -7.64 -9.33
C PHE A 162 13.50 -8.07 -10.77
N LYS A 163 13.39 -9.38 -11.00
CA LYS A 163 13.52 -9.96 -12.36
C LYS A 163 12.12 -10.13 -12.93
N ILE A 164 11.93 -9.63 -14.14
CA ILE A 164 10.66 -9.77 -14.86
C ILE A 164 10.71 -11.07 -15.65
N ASN A 165 9.73 -11.94 -15.43
CA ASN A 165 9.47 -13.07 -16.29
C ASN A 165 8.47 -12.64 -17.36
N ALA A 166 8.97 -12.22 -18.52
CA ALA A 166 8.18 -11.62 -19.59
C ALA A 166 7.02 -12.48 -20.13
N VAL A 167 6.98 -13.78 -19.81
CA VAL A 167 5.93 -14.69 -20.32
C VAL A 167 4.65 -14.60 -19.48
N SER A 168 4.76 -14.32 -18.17
CA SER A 168 3.63 -14.34 -17.24
C SER A 168 3.47 -13.07 -16.42
N GLU A 169 4.35 -12.09 -16.61
CA GLU A 169 4.42 -10.86 -15.84
C GLU A 169 4.37 -9.65 -16.77
N GLY A 170 3.49 -8.70 -16.49
CA GLY A 170 3.39 -7.44 -17.20
C GLY A 170 4.04 -6.31 -16.41
N LEU A 171 4.96 -5.59 -17.04
CA LEU A 171 5.50 -4.34 -16.52
C LEU A 171 5.06 -3.19 -17.43
N PHE A 172 4.26 -2.29 -16.89
CA PHE A 172 3.66 -1.19 -17.61
C PHE A 172 4.14 0.15 -17.03
N VAL A 173 4.68 1.00 -17.88
CA VAL A 173 5.08 2.37 -17.52
C VAL A 173 3.99 3.32 -17.95
N LEU A 174 3.42 4.06 -17.02
CA LEU A 174 2.41 5.07 -17.33
C LEU A 174 3.07 6.41 -17.59
N ASP A 175 2.91 6.93 -18.81
CA ASP A 175 3.43 8.23 -19.20
C ASP A 175 2.45 8.99 -20.10
N THR A 176 2.35 10.29 -19.89
CA THR A 176 1.47 11.17 -20.64
C THR A 176 1.87 11.32 -22.11
N ILE A 177 3.16 11.09 -22.44
CA ILE A 177 3.67 11.15 -23.83
C ILE A 177 3.37 9.88 -24.62
N ALA A 178 2.85 8.82 -23.97
CA ALA A 178 2.57 7.56 -24.63
C ALA A 178 1.53 7.72 -25.75
N ASN A 179 1.74 7.01 -26.84
CA ASN A 179 0.80 6.97 -27.97
C ASN A 179 -0.17 5.77 -27.89
N GLN A 180 0.16 4.77 -27.06
CA GLN A 180 -0.63 3.55 -26.91
C GLN A 180 -1.35 3.50 -25.57
N CYS A 181 -2.60 3.03 -25.60
CA CYS A 181 -3.34 2.68 -24.38
C CYS A 181 -3.15 1.19 -24.07
N ILE A 182 -3.19 0.86 -22.78
CA ILE A 182 -3.27 -0.53 -22.33
C ILE A 182 -4.56 -1.15 -22.88
N LYS A 183 -4.44 -2.34 -23.46
CA LYS A 183 -5.60 -3.10 -23.93
C LYS A 183 -5.93 -4.20 -22.96
N GLU A 184 -7.20 -4.37 -22.66
CA GLU A 184 -7.69 -5.34 -21.67
C GLU A 184 -7.17 -6.76 -21.93
N HIS A 185 -7.19 -7.22 -23.19
CA HIS A 185 -6.75 -8.57 -23.55
C HIS A 185 -5.24 -8.81 -23.33
N GLU A 186 -4.42 -7.76 -23.26
CA GLU A 186 -2.98 -7.87 -22.98
C GLU A 186 -2.71 -8.23 -21.52
N ILE A 187 -3.61 -7.85 -20.61
CA ILE A 187 -3.45 -8.07 -19.17
C ILE A 187 -4.20 -9.31 -18.65
N LEU A 188 -5.17 -9.85 -19.42
CA LEU A 188 -6.00 -10.96 -18.95
C LEU A 188 -5.21 -12.22 -18.63
N ASN A 189 -4.19 -12.53 -19.44
CA ASN A 189 -3.38 -13.75 -19.31
C ASN A 189 -2.17 -13.62 -18.39
N LEU A 190 -1.93 -12.44 -17.79
CA LEU A 190 -0.81 -12.21 -16.90
C LEU A 190 -1.13 -12.70 -15.48
N ASN A 191 -0.16 -13.31 -14.81
CA ASN A 191 -0.25 -13.71 -13.41
C ASN A 191 0.16 -12.57 -12.46
N SER A 192 1.01 -11.68 -12.94
CA SER A 192 1.52 -10.52 -12.22
C SER A 192 1.46 -9.27 -13.08
N ILE A 193 1.08 -8.16 -12.47
CA ILE A 193 0.99 -6.86 -13.13
C ILE A 193 1.73 -5.85 -12.26
N THR A 194 2.77 -5.26 -12.84
CA THR A 194 3.51 -4.16 -12.24
C THR A 194 3.25 -2.87 -13.01
N ILE A 195 2.82 -1.84 -12.30
CA ILE A 195 2.57 -0.51 -12.88
C ILE A 195 3.59 0.48 -12.31
N VAL A 196 4.27 1.19 -13.20
CA VAL A 196 5.22 2.27 -12.86
C VAL A 196 4.57 3.60 -13.15
N THR A 197 4.55 4.50 -12.17
CA THR A 197 4.06 5.88 -12.32
C THR A 197 5.20 6.88 -12.12
N GLY A 198 5.14 8.02 -12.80
CA GLY A 198 6.06 9.13 -12.64
C GLY A 198 5.58 10.17 -11.63
N PRO A 199 6.47 11.11 -11.20
CA PRO A 199 6.08 12.27 -10.38
C PRO A 199 5.23 13.26 -11.19
N GLU A 200 4.63 14.21 -10.52
CA GLU A 200 3.80 15.28 -11.13
C GLU A 200 4.58 16.10 -12.19
N SER A 201 5.90 16.22 -12.03
CA SER A 201 6.81 16.86 -12.98
C SER A 201 7.16 15.99 -14.21
N GLY A 202 6.70 14.74 -14.25
CA GLY A 202 7.08 13.73 -15.26
C GLY A 202 8.45 13.12 -14.99
N TYR A 203 8.77 12.07 -15.76
CA TYR A 203 10.08 11.42 -15.71
C TYR A 203 11.17 12.33 -16.27
N SER A 204 12.38 12.24 -15.71
CA SER A 204 13.58 12.84 -16.29
C SER A 204 14.00 12.13 -17.59
N GLU A 205 14.89 12.76 -18.37
CA GLU A 205 15.46 12.11 -19.56
C GLU A 205 16.24 10.85 -19.16
N THR A 206 17.01 10.90 -18.07
CA THR A 206 17.75 9.76 -17.53
C THR A 206 16.81 8.62 -17.14
N GLU A 207 15.72 8.90 -16.44
CA GLU A 207 14.72 7.89 -16.07
C GLU A 207 14.06 7.27 -17.31
N ARG A 208 13.81 8.06 -18.37
CA ARG A 208 13.28 7.56 -19.65
C ARG A 208 14.28 6.67 -20.38
N GLU A 209 15.56 7.03 -20.41
CA GLU A 209 16.64 6.22 -20.98
C GLU A 209 16.78 4.89 -20.25
N ILE A 210 16.74 4.87 -18.92
CA ILE A 210 16.77 3.65 -18.12
C ILE A 210 15.60 2.74 -18.50
N MET A 211 14.39 3.27 -18.57
CA MET A 211 13.20 2.50 -18.94
C MET A 211 13.31 1.97 -20.37
N HIS A 212 13.76 2.78 -21.32
CA HIS A 212 13.96 2.38 -22.71
C HIS A 212 15.00 1.25 -22.84
N ASN A 213 16.14 1.36 -22.15
CA ASN A 213 17.21 0.35 -22.14
C ASN A 213 16.76 -0.99 -21.55
N LEU A 214 15.78 -0.97 -20.66
CA LEU A 214 15.11 -2.16 -20.12
C LEU A 214 13.96 -2.68 -21.00
N GLY A 215 13.76 -2.08 -22.17
CA GLY A 215 12.70 -2.48 -23.11
C GLY A 215 11.28 -2.10 -22.66
N LEU A 216 11.15 -1.16 -21.73
CA LEU A 216 9.86 -0.70 -21.22
C LEU A 216 9.26 0.35 -22.16
N SER A 217 8.06 0.10 -22.63
CA SER A 217 7.32 1.04 -23.46
C SER A 217 6.30 1.81 -22.64
N PRO A 218 6.22 3.14 -22.80
CA PRO A 218 5.23 3.93 -22.09
C PRO A 218 3.82 3.67 -22.63
N LEU A 219 2.87 3.57 -21.71
CA LEU A 219 1.46 3.37 -21.99
C LEU A 219 0.62 4.45 -21.31
N LYS A 220 -0.58 4.68 -21.79
CA LYS A 220 -1.58 5.50 -21.11
C LYS A 220 -2.84 4.70 -20.82
N ILE A 221 -3.56 5.10 -19.78
CA ILE A 221 -4.81 4.45 -19.36
C ILE A 221 -6.01 5.01 -20.15
N GLY A 222 -5.94 6.26 -20.60
CA GLY A 222 -7.05 6.93 -21.27
C GLY A 222 -6.62 8.12 -22.12
N HIS A 223 -7.61 8.83 -22.68
CA HIS A 223 -7.38 9.96 -23.58
C HIS A 223 -6.97 11.24 -22.85
N TYR A 224 -7.30 11.39 -21.58
CA TYR A 224 -7.03 12.58 -20.79
C TYR A 224 -5.80 12.36 -19.91
N ILE A 225 -5.06 13.46 -19.67
CA ILE A 225 -4.00 13.47 -18.65
C ILE A 225 -4.70 13.41 -17.31
N LEU A 226 -4.51 12.30 -16.59
CA LEU A 226 -4.94 12.17 -15.21
C LEU A 226 -3.84 12.73 -14.32
N LEU A 227 -4.19 13.34 -13.19
CA LEU A 227 -3.20 13.61 -12.15
C LEU A 227 -2.53 12.29 -11.79
N SER A 228 -1.21 12.30 -11.55
CA SER A 228 -0.42 11.07 -11.27
C SER A 228 -1.01 10.18 -10.18
N LEU A 229 -1.87 10.76 -9.35
CA LEU A 229 -2.65 10.08 -8.31
C LEU A 229 -3.82 9.23 -8.81
N ILE A 230 -4.27 9.44 -10.03
CA ILE A 230 -5.45 8.79 -10.63
C ILE A 230 -5.02 7.71 -11.63
N HIS A 231 -3.71 7.61 -11.90
CA HIS A 231 -3.14 6.56 -12.74
C HIS A 231 -3.02 5.19 -12.02
N ILE A 232 -3.45 5.16 -10.75
CA ILE A 232 -3.43 3.98 -9.91
C ILE A 232 -4.79 3.29 -9.94
#